data_969aada9b266b7e49f655ab2ff904d36
#
_entry.id   969aada9b266b7e49f655ab2ff904d36
#
_cell.length_a   1.000
_cell.length_b   1.000
_cell.length_c   1.000
_cell.angle_alpha   90.00
_cell.angle_beta   90.00
_cell.angle_gamma   90.00
#
_symmetry.space_group_name_H-M   'P 1'
#
loop_
_entity.id
_entity.type
_entity.pdbx_description
1 polymer ?
#
loop_
_entity_poly.entity_id
_entity_poly.type
_entity_poly.pdbx_seq_one_letter_code
_entity_poly.pdbx_strand_id
1 'polypeptide(L)'
;NASLTRALERLYTNWQDSIKAVKAAQELQALQNEYSASQNLLAEKESTISTQKGGIIFLCILAAALAGGLLFFIGIMLKNIRQIKKLKKSLSIANDNNEQKSKLINNIGEQITPSLDAIEGGNVKKHVQALKDLMQHIQAYMELESTREERYEMKDMNIQALCEGIMNKAKESFRPDVVATLNVPRVNVRTNAEALENVLLYLLGNAAIHTETGKITLEFKKRSAHSGQFIVTDTGTGIPEEKRLTLFKPFAEVQDLTKGDGLG
;
A
#
# COMPACT_ATOMS: atom_id res chain seq x y z
N ASN A 1 26.26 108.01 -63.72
CA ASN A 1 25.46 106.76 -63.76
C ASN A 1 26.05 105.58 -62.88
N ALA A 2 27.26 105.74 -62.30
CA ALA A 2 27.86 104.71 -61.44
C ALA A 2 27.13 104.50 -60.08
N SER A 3 26.41 105.58 -59.62
CA SER A 3 25.60 105.45 -58.35
C SER A 3 24.30 104.60 -58.55
N LEU A 4 23.68 104.65 -59.71
CA LEU A 4 22.49 103.89 -60.05
C LEU A 4 22.82 102.43 -60.22
N THR A 5 23.92 102.07 -60.81
CA THR A 5 24.38 100.69 -60.97
C THR A 5 24.67 100.03 -59.61
N ARG A 6 25.33 100.71 -58.69
CA ARG A 6 25.58 100.22 -57.32
C ARG A 6 24.28 100.05 -56.52
N ALA A 7 23.32 100.95 -56.73
CA ALA A 7 22.01 100.83 -56.05
C ALA A 7 21.23 99.58 -56.59
N LEU A 8 21.26 99.36 -57.90
CA LEU A 8 20.63 98.21 -58.48
C LEU A 8 21.30 96.83 -58.10
N GLU A 9 22.65 96.85 -57.99
CA GLU A 9 23.40 95.63 -57.53
C GLU A 9 23.04 95.34 -56.07
N ARG A 10 22.91 96.35 -55.18
CA ARG A 10 22.52 96.20 -53.78
C ARG A 10 21.09 95.66 -53.68
N LEU A 11 20.13 96.15 -54.49
CA LEU A 11 18.76 95.64 -54.51
C LEU A 11 18.72 94.22 -54.99
N TYR A 12 19.50 93.85 -56.03
CA TYR A 12 19.57 92.52 -56.58
C TYR A 12 20.20 91.52 -55.57
N THR A 13 21.27 91.90 -54.88
CA THR A 13 21.84 91.04 -53.78
C THR A 13 20.92 90.84 -52.64
N ASN A 14 20.27 91.93 -52.15
CA ASN A 14 19.25 91.81 -51.06
C ASN A 14 18.09 90.97 -51.48
N TRP A 15 17.61 91.04 -52.70
CA TRP A 15 16.51 90.21 -53.22
C TRP A 15 16.96 88.73 -53.33
N GLN A 16 18.16 88.46 -53.79
CA GLN A 16 18.72 87.07 -53.82
C GLN A 16 18.88 86.52 -52.44
N ASP A 17 19.35 87.30 -51.46
CA ASP A 17 19.50 86.85 -50.06
C ASP A 17 18.13 86.57 -49.38
N SER A 18 17.10 87.38 -49.71
CA SER A 18 15.76 87.17 -49.29
C SER A 18 15.16 85.86 -49.81
N ILE A 19 15.38 85.57 -51.12
CA ILE A 19 14.95 84.31 -51.77
C ILE A 19 15.66 83.09 -51.12
N LYS A 20 16.98 83.20 -50.85
CA LYS A 20 17.71 82.15 -50.15
C LYS A 20 17.19 81.94 -48.75
N ALA A 21 16.90 83.03 -48.01
CA ALA A 21 16.32 82.93 -46.65
C ALA A 21 14.96 82.28 -46.62
N VAL A 22 14.06 82.61 -47.60
CA VAL A 22 12.75 82.00 -47.72
C VAL A 22 12.87 80.49 -48.07
N LYS A 23 13.77 80.12 -49.03
CA LYS A 23 14.01 78.70 -49.29
C LYS A 23 14.54 77.95 -48.13
N ALA A 24 15.53 78.50 -47.40
CA ALA A 24 16.06 77.88 -46.20
C ALA A 24 15.01 77.70 -45.09
N ALA A 25 14.10 78.70 -44.94
CA ALA A 25 12.97 78.61 -44.03
C ALA A 25 11.97 77.52 -44.41
N GLN A 26 11.69 77.36 -45.72
CA GLN A 26 10.83 76.30 -46.23
C GLN A 26 11.44 74.91 -46.05
N GLU A 27 12.74 74.79 -46.32
CA GLU A 27 13.49 73.52 -46.09
C GLU A 27 13.50 73.15 -44.59
N LEU A 28 13.74 74.12 -43.71
CA LEU A 28 13.69 73.91 -42.26
C LEU A 28 12.32 73.47 -41.80
N GLN A 29 11.25 74.12 -42.33
CA GLN A 29 9.87 73.76 -42.00
C GLN A 29 9.53 72.35 -42.52
N ALA A 30 9.99 72.00 -43.72
CA ALA A 30 9.80 70.65 -44.27
C ALA A 30 10.50 69.59 -43.37
N LEU A 31 11.73 69.87 -42.98
CA LEU A 31 12.53 69.00 -42.10
C LEU A 31 11.87 68.86 -40.70
N GLN A 32 11.33 69.92 -40.13
CA GLN A 32 10.57 69.91 -38.88
C GLN A 32 9.30 69.08 -38.99
N ASN A 33 8.58 69.18 -40.11
CA ASN A 33 7.38 68.39 -40.36
C ASN A 33 7.73 66.92 -40.51
N GLU A 34 8.78 66.55 -41.21
CA GLU A 34 9.29 65.19 -41.36
C GLU A 34 9.74 64.59 -39.99
N TYR A 35 10.46 65.42 -39.20
CA TYR A 35 10.89 65.01 -37.86
C TYR A 35 9.68 64.77 -36.95
N SER A 36 8.70 65.65 -36.96
CA SER A 36 7.45 65.50 -36.16
C SER A 36 6.65 64.27 -36.58
N ALA A 37 6.52 64.01 -37.89
CA ALA A 37 5.87 62.84 -38.41
C ALA A 37 6.58 61.54 -37.99
N SER A 38 7.92 61.53 -38.03
CA SER A 38 8.70 60.40 -37.54
C SER A 38 8.56 60.15 -36.02
N GLN A 39 8.53 61.20 -35.23
CA GLN A 39 8.28 61.12 -33.77
C GLN A 39 6.90 60.55 -33.49
N ASN A 40 5.86 61.04 -34.18
CA ASN A 40 4.49 60.51 -34.02
C ASN A 40 4.40 59.02 -34.40
N LEU A 41 5.05 58.61 -35.49
CA LEU A 41 5.11 57.21 -35.92
C LEU A 41 5.82 56.31 -34.87
N LEU A 42 6.92 56.83 -34.28
CA LEU A 42 7.62 56.11 -33.20
C LEU A 42 6.70 55.95 -31.99
N ALA A 43 6.02 57.01 -31.55
CA ALA A 43 5.08 56.98 -30.42
C ALA A 43 3.91 56.01 -30.66
N GLU A 44 3.36 55.96 -31.87
CA GLU A 44 2.33 55.00 -32.25
C GLU A 44 2.82 53.55 -32.23
N LYS A 45 4.01 53.30 -32.75
CA LYS A 45 4.65 51.97 -32.66
C LYS A 45 4.93 51.53 -31.23
N GLU A 46 5.45 52.42 -30.38
CA GLU A 46 5.70 52.13 -28.96
C GLU A 46 4.42 51.82 -28.21
N SER A 47 3.33 52.53 -28.45
CA SER A 47 2.03 52.26 -27.85
C SER A 47 1.49 50.89 -28.28
N THR A 48 1.61 50.56 -29.58
CA THR A 48 1.19 49.28 -30.11
C THR A 48 2.00 48.11 -29.51
N ILE A 49 3.32 48.24 -29.42
CA ILE A 49 4.20 47.26 -28.81
C ILE A 49 3.88 47.08 -27.34
N SER A 50 3.62 48.16 -26.62
CA SER A 50 3.23 48.12 -25.17
C SER A 50 1.92 47.35 -24.98
N THR A 51 0.91 47.63 -25.81
CA THR A 51 -0.38 46.93 -25.76
C THR A 51 -0.24 45.45 -26.09
N GLN A 52 0.55 45.10 -27.10
CA GLN A 52 0.82 43.69 -27.47
C GLN A 52 1.56 42.95 -26.32
N LYS A 53 2.57 43.56 -25.71
CA LYS A 53 3.29 43.01 -24.55
C LYS A 53 2.33 42.76 -23.38
N GLY A 54 1.44 43.72 -23.07
CA GLY A 54 0.44 43.57 -22.04
C GLY A 54 -0.50 42.38 -22.31
N GLY A 55 -0.95 42.23 -23.56
CA GLY A 55 -1.76 41.08 -23.97
C GLY A 55 -1.06 39.73 -23.82
N ILE A 56 0.22 39.65 -24.22
CA ILE A 56 1.01 38.41 -24.07
C ILE A 56 1.20 38.05 -22.60
N ILE A 57 1.54 39.04 -21.75
CA ILE A 57 1.69 38.82 -20.30
C ILE A 57 0.38 38.29 -19.68
N PHE A 58 -0.74 38.89 -20.04
CA PHE A 58 -2.06 38.46 -19.57
C PHE A 58 -2.36 37.01 -19.96
N LEU A 59 -2.10 36.63 -21.23
CA LEU A 59 -2.28 35.25 -21.71
C LEU A 59 -1.36 34.26 -20.98
N CYS A 60 -0.10 34.65 -20.71
CA CYS A 60 0.81 33.81 -19.94
C CYS A 60 0.33 33.59 -18.49
N ILE A 61 -0.19 34.60 -17.83
CA ILE A 61 -0.75 34.48 -16.47
C ILE A 61 -1.98 33.58 -16.48
N LEU A 62 -2.87 33.73 -17.47
CA LEU A 62 -4.05 32.90 -17.63
C LEU A 62 -3.68 31.43 -17.85
N ALA A 63 -2.73 31.18 -18.75
CA ALA A 63 -2.23 29.82 -19.01
C ALA A 63 -1.60 29.18 -17.77
N ALA A 64 -0.82 29.95 -16.99
CA ALA A 64 -0.24 29.49 -15.73
C ALA A 64 -1.30 29.14 -14.69
N ALA A 65 -2.35 29.97 -14.56
CA ALA A 65 -3.47 29.72 -13.66
C ALA A 65 -4.26 28.46 -14.04
N LEU A 66 -4.51 28.25 -15.34
CA LEU A 66 -5.16 27.04 -15.83
C LEU A 66 -4.32 25.78 -15.60
N ALA A 67 -3.02 25.85 -15.86
CA ALA A 67 -2.11 24.75 -15.59
C ALA A 67 -2.04 24.39 -14.10
N GLY A 68 -1.96 25.40 -13.21
CA GLY A 68 -2.01 25.23 -11.76
C GLY A 68 -3.31 24.58 -11.29
N GLY A 69 -4.44 25.05 -11.81
CA GLY A 69 -5.76 24.46 -11.53
C GLY A 69 -5.86 23.00 -11.96
N LEU A 70 -5.34 22.65 -13.13
CA LEU A 70 -5.31 21.28 -13.63
C LEU A 70 -4.46 20.37 -12.74
N LEU A 71 -3.27 20.81 -12.34
CA LEU A 71 -2.39 20.05 -11.44
C LEU A 71 -3.04 19.83 -10.07
N PHE A 72 -3.70 20.85 -9.53
CA PHE A 72 -4.46 20.75 -8.28
C PHE A 72 -5.59 19.73 -8.39
N PHE A 73 -6.36 19.78 -9.48
CA PHE A 73 -7.43 18.81 -9.74
C PHE A 73 -6.93 17.38 -9.87
N ILE A 74 -5.82 17.18 -10.59
CA ILE A 74 -5.16 15.86 -10.69
C ILE A 74 -4.73 15.36 -9.30
N GLY A 75 -4.17 16.24 -8.46
CA GLY A 75 -3.78 15.91 -7.09
C GLY A 75 -4.95 15.40 -6.24
N ILE A 76 -6.10 16.09 -6.30
CA ILE A 76 -7.34 15.68 -5.62
C ILE A 76 -7.82 14.33 -6.18
N MET A 77 -7.85 14.17 -7.49
CA MET A 77 -8.30 12.93 -8.14
C MET A 77 -7.45 11.74 -7.73
N LEU A 78 -6.11 11.88 -7.70
CA LEU A 78 -5.20 10.84 -7.25
C LEU A 78 -5.39 10.49 -5.76
N LYS A 79 -5.64 11.50 -4.91
CA LYS A 79 -5.97 11.28 -3.50
C LYS A 79 -7.26 10.46 -3.35
N ASN A 80 -8.31 10.82 -4.07
CA ASN A 80 -9.60 10.11 -4.05
C ASN A 80 -9.47 8.66 -4.56
N ILE A 81 -8.71 8.43 -5.64
CA ILE A 81 -8.44 7.07 -6.15
C ILE A 81 -7.73 6.21 -5.10
N ARG A 82 -6.74 6.77 -4.37
CA ARG A 82 -6.06 6.06 -3.29
C ARG A 82 -7.02 5.72 -2.14
N GLN A 83 -7.90 6.63 -1.77
CA GLN A 83 -8.92 6.37 -0.74
C GLN A 83 -9.92 5.28 -1.18
N ILE A 84 -10.41 5.34 -2.42
CA ILE A 84 -11.32 4.32 -2.97
C ILE A 84 -10.63 2.95 -2.99
N LYS A 85 -9.35 2.87 -3.39
CA LYS A 85 -8.59 1.60 -3.35
C LYS A 85 -8.46 1.05 -1.93
N LYS A 86 -8.17 1.91 -0.93
CA LYS A 86 -8.11 1.50 0.49
C LYS A 86 -9.46 0.99 0.97
N LEU A 87 -10.54 1.72 0.66
CA LEU A 87 -11.90 1.35 1.06
C LEU A 87 -12.36 0.04 0.41
N LYS A 88 -12.08 -0.16 -0.89
CA LYS A 88 -12.37 -1.42 -1.58
C LYS A 88 -11.63 -2.59 -0.96
N LYS A 89 -10.34 -2.41 -0.60
CA LYS A 89 -9.56 -3.45 0.08
C LYS A 89 -10.13 -3.78 1.46
N SER A 90 -10.51 -2.77 2.25
CA SER A 90 -11.14 -2.96 3.55
C SER A 90 -12.50 -3.66 3.45
N LEU A 91 -13.30 -3.28 2.44
CA LEU A 91 -14.59 -3.91 2.17
C LEU A 91 -14.43 -5.37 1.71
N SER A 92 -13.45 -5.69 0.87
CA SER A 92 -13.13 -7.05 0.48
C SER A 92 -12.76 -7.90 1.69
N ILE A 93 -11.87 -7.40 2.55
CA ILE A 93 -11.49 -8.10 3.80
C ILE A 93 -12.70 -8.32 4.70
N ALA A 94 -13.56 -7.30 4.87
CA ALA A 94 -14.76 -7.42 5.70
C ALA A 94 -15.76 -8.44 5.11
N ASN A 95 -15.90 -8.49 3.79
CA ASN A 95 -16.77 -9.45 3.11
C ASN A 95 -16.22 -10.87 3.19
N ASP A 96 -14.91 -11.05 3.00
CA ASP A 96 -14.23 -12.34 3.15
C ASP A 96 -14.36 -12.86 4.59
N ASN A 97 -14.22 -11.99 5.59
CA ASN A 97 -14.42 -12.33 6.99
C ASN A 97 -15.89 -12.74 7.29
N ASN A 98 -16.87 -12.04 6.70
CA ASN A 98 -18.27 -12.40 6.86
C ASN A 98 -18.61 -13.73 6.20
N GLU A 99 -18.05 -14.00 5.01
CA GLU A 99 -18.22 -15.29 4.33
C GLU A 99 -17.59 -16.42 5.14
N GLN A 100 -16.40 -16.21 5.70
CA GLN A 100 -15.74 -17.18 6.59
C GLN A 100 -16.57 -17.43 7.85
N LYS A 101 -17.11 -16.38 8.49
CA LYS A 101 -17.99 -16.52 9.66
C LYS A 101 -19.28 -17.30 9.34
N SER A 102 -19.87 -17.05 8.18
CA SER A 102 -21.06 -17.79 7.74
C SER A 102 -20.75 -19.25 7.48
N LYS A 103 -19.63 -19.55 6.83
CA LYS A 103 -19.16 -20.94 6.64
C LYS A 103 -18.86 -21.62 7.97
N LEU A 104 -18.23 -20.90 8.91
CA LEU A 104 -17.97 -21.39 10.27
C LEU A 104 -19.27 -21.79 10.97
N ILE A 105 -20.28 -20.92 10.98
CA ILE A 105 -21.57 -21.17 11.61
C ILE A 105 -22.29 -22.37 10.98
N ASN A 106 -22.30 -22.45 9.65
CA ASN A 106 -22.90 -23.58 8.94
C ASN A 106 -22.19 -24.90 9.25
N ASN A 107 -20.85 -24.89 9.22
CA ASN A 107 -20.05 -26.08 9.52
C ASN A 107 -20.20 -26.53 10.99
N ILE A 108 -20.30 -25.61 11.93
CA ILE A 108 -20.62 -25.89 13.33
C ILE A 108 -21.99 -26.60 13.41
N GLY A 109 -23.01 -26.09 12.71
CA GLY A 109 -24.33 -26.71 12.67
C GLY A 109 -24.29 -28.13 12.10
N GLU A 110 -23.58 -28.34 10.98
CA GLU A 110 -23.44 -29.66 10.36
C GLU A 110 -22.68 -30.67 11.22
N GLN A 111 -21.77 -30.23 12.08
CA GLN A 111 -20.99 -31.12 12.97
C GLN A 111 -21.69 -31.41 14.30
N ILE A 112 -22.42 -30.43 14.83
CA ILE A 112 -23.13 -30.60 16.09
C ILE A 112 -24.30 -31.56 15.93
N THR A 113 -25.06 -31.49 14.84
CA THR A 113 -26.25 -32.31 14.61
C THR A 113 -25.97 -33.82 14.69
N PRO A 114 -24.97 -34.39 13.96
CA PRO A 114 -24.67 -35.83 14.09
C PRO A 114 -24.19 -36.25 15.46
N SER A 115 -23.49 -35.36 16.17
CA SER A 115 -23.02 -35.63 17.53
C SER A 115 -24.13 -35.60 18.54
N LEU A 116 -25.16 -34.76 18.37
CA LEU A 116 -26.37 -34.76 19.18
C LEU A 116 -27.21 -36.03 18.93
N ASP A 117 -27.37 -36.40 17.66
CA ASP A 117 -28.10 -37.64 17.27
C ASP A 117 -27.42 -38.92 17.86
N ALA A 118 -26.06 -38.90 17.87
CA ALA A 118 -25.28 -40.02 18.43
C ALA A 118 -25.32 -40.09 19.97
N ILE A 119 -25.67 -38.99 20.68
CA ILE A 119 -25.92 -38.99 22.12
C ILE A 119 -27.10 -39.85 22.48
N GLU A 120 -28.17 -39.93 21.68
CA GLU A 120 -29.30 -40.81 21.88
C GLU A 120 -28.92 -42.28 21.77
N GLY A 121 -27.82 -42.63 21.07
CA GLY A 121 -27.35 -44.00 20.81
C GLY A 121 -26.44 -44.64 21.87
N GLY A 122 -26.19 -44.00 23.04
CA GLY A 122 -25.52 -44.63 24.20
C GLY A 122 -24.05 -44.28 24.44
N ASN A 123 -23.38 -43.49 23.60
CA ASN A 123 -21.98 -43.04 23.80
C ASN A 123 -21.88 -41.57 24.28
N VAL A 124 -22.80 -41.19 25.20
CA VAL A 124 -23.03 -39.83 25.66
C VAL A 124 -21.74 -39.12 26.11
N LYS A 125 -20.93 -39.79 26.94
CA LYS A 125 -19.76 -39.16 27.57
C LYS A 125 -18.71 -38.74 26.54
N LYS A 126 -18.45 -39.54 25.50
CA LYS A 126 -17.45 -39.28 24.45
C LYS A 126 -17.89 -38.13 23.57
N HIS A 127 -19.16 -38.10 23.16
CA HIS A 127 -19.70 -37.05 22.30
C HIS A 127 -19.83 -35.71 23.02
N VAL A 128 -20.23 -35.74 24.33
CA VAL A 128 -20.27 -34.53 25.18
C VAL A 128 -18.86 -33.94 25.34
N GLN A 129 -17.82 -34.78 25.50
CA GLN A 129 -16.45 -34.27 25.58
C GLN A 129 -16.01 -33.65 24.26
N ALA A 130 -16.24 -34.30 23.11
CA ALA A 130 -15.94 -33.77 21.82
C ALA A 130 -16.64 -32.45 21.51
N LEU A 131 -17.89 -32.29 21.95
CA LEU A 131 -18.62 -31.01 21.84
C LEU A 131 -18.02 -29.91 22.75
N LYS A 132 -17.53 -30.26 23.91
CA LYS A 132 -16.82 -29.30 24.77
C LYS A 132 -15.51 -28.84 24.17
N ASP A 133 -14.75 -29.78 23.64
CA ASP A 133 -13.48 -29.50 22.98
C ASP A 133 -13.69 -28.60 21.74
N LEU A 134 -14.69 -28.90 20.90
CA LEU A 134 -15.11 -28.03 19.80
C LEU A 134 -15.48 -26.62 20.27
N MET A 135 -16.25 -26.49 21.35
CA MET A 135 -16.64 -25.19 21.89
C MET A 135 -15.42 -24.38 22.37
N GLN A 136 -14.46 -25.02 23.02
CA GLN A 136 -13.22 -24.38 23.46
C GLN A 136 -12.39 -23.93 22.27
N HIS A 137 -12.27 -24.73 21.22
CA HIS A 137 -11.53 -24.37 20.00
C HIS A 137 -12.22 -23.24 19.22
N ILE A 138 -13.56 -23.22 19.16
CA ILE A 138 -14.30 -22.09 18.60
C ILE A 138 -14.05 -20.80 19.38
N GLN A 139 -14.06 -20.86 20.71
CA GLN A 139 -13.77 -19.69 21.55
C GLN A 139 -12.34 -19.18 21.31
N ALA A 140 -11.35 -20.07 21.29
CA ALA A 140 -9.97 -19.71 20.99
C ALA A 140 -9.82 -19.10 19.58
N TYR A 141 -10.48 -19.67 18.58
CA TYR A 141 -10.50 -19.11 17.21
C TYR A 141 -11.09 -17.70 17.17
N MET A 142 -12.23 -17.48 17.85
CA MET A 142 -12.86 -16.16 17.91
C MET A 142 -11.98 -15.13 18.64
N GLU A 143 -11.28 -15.54 19.70
CA GLU A 143 -10.35 -14.68 20.41
C GLU A 143 -9.15 -14.31 19.53
N LEU A 144 -8.53 -15.27 18.86
CA LEU A 144 -7.45 -15.02 17.89
C LEU A 144 -7.90 -14.11 16.75
N GLU A 145 -9.13 -14.27 16.25
CA GLU A 145 -9.67 -13.40 15.20
C GLU A 145 -9.90 -11.96 15.70
N SER A 146 -10.36 -11.81 16.98
CA SER A 146 -10.58 -10.49 17.59
C SER A 146 -9.27 -9.75 17.87
N THR A 147 -8.19 -10.47 18.16
CA THR A 147 -6.85 -9.94 18.48
C THR A 147 -5.91 -9.89 17.28
N ARG A 148 -6.40 -10.23 16.09
CA ARG A 148 -5.60 -10.33 14.85
C ARG A 148 -4.77 -9.08 14.51
N GLU A 149 -5.22 -7.90 14.90
CA GLU A 149 -4.51 -6.63 14.71
C GLU A 149 -3.59 -6.27 15.88
N GLU A 150 -3.63 -7.01 16.99
CA GLU A 150 -2.76 -6.77 18.14
C GLU A 150 -1.32 -7.16 17.81
N ARG A 151 -0.39 -6.31 18.24
CA ARG A 151 1.04 -6.59 18.07
C ARG A 151 1.52 -7.43 19.24
N TYR A 152 1.97 -8.63 18.95
CA TYR A 152 2.64 -9.48 19.94
C TYR A 152 3.91 -8.80 20.47
N GLU A 153 4.10 -8.88 21.80
CA GLU A 153 5.33 -8.42 22.43
C GLU A 153 6.48 -9.37 22.06
N MET A 154 7.45 -8.86 21.31
CA MET A 154 8.58 -9.64 20.83
C MET A 154 9.77 -9.48 21.76
N LYS A 155 10.33 -10.59 22.28
CA LYS A 155 11.49 -10.62 23.15
C LYS A 155 12.62 -11.47 22.54
N ASP A 156 13.87 -11.08 22.83
CA ASP A 156 15.04 -11.90 22.47
C ASP A 156 15.14 -13.08 23.41
N MET A 157 15.18 -14.28 22.87
CA MET A 157 15.25 -15.51 23.67
C MET A 157 16.06 -16.59 23.00
N ASN A 158 16.60 -17.49 23.83
CA ASN A 158 17.32 -18.67 23.36
C ASN A 158 16.31 -19.70 22.83
N ILE A 159 16.36 -19.94 21.51
CA ILE A 159 15.42 -20.83 20.84
C ILE A 159 15.63 -22.30 21.21
N GLN A 160 16.85 -22.71 21.47
CA GLN A 160 17.09 -24.09 21.89
C GLN A 160 16.38 -24.41 23.21
N ALA A 161 16.59 -23.58 24.23
CA ALA A 161 15.95 -23.79 25.54
C ALA A 161 14.42 -23.77 25.48
N LEU A 162 13.85 -22.85 24.67
CA LEU A 162 12.42 -22.80 24.44
C LEU A 162 11.91 -24.09 23.77
N CYS A 163 12.55 -24.54 22.68
CA CYS A 163 12.16 -25.74 21.97
C CYS A 163 12.36 -27.03 22.80
N GLU A 164 13.37 -27.09 23.69
CA GLU A 164 13.53 -28.18 24.64
C GLU A 164 12.35 -28.25 25.59
N GLY A 165 11.90 -27.12 26.13
CA GLY A 165 10.71 -27.04 27.00
C GLY A 165 9.44 -27.49 26.27
N ILE A 166 9.22 -27.00 25.05
CA ILE A 166 8.07 -27.36 24.21
C ILE A 166 8.07 -28.84 23.85
N MET A 167 9.23 -29.38 23.44
CA MET A 167 9.36 -30.81 23.12
C MET A 167 9.10 -31.70 24.33
N ASN A 168 9.55 -31.32 25.52
CA ASN A 168 9.27 -32.07 26.74
C ASN A 168 7.80 -32.10 27.09
N LYS A 169 7.07 -30.98 26.92
CA LYS A 169 5.60 -30.93 27.08
C LYS A 169 4.92 -31.82 26.04
N ALA A 170 5.32 -31.73 24.77
CA ALA A 170 4.71 -32.51 23.70
C ALA A 170 4.92 -34.03 23.85
N LYS A 171 6.06 -34.47 24.42
CA LYS A 171 6.36 -35.87 24.66
C LYS A 171 5.33 -36.59 25.54
N GLU A 172 4.62 -35.88 26.40
CA GLU A 172 3.58 -36.45 27.26
C GLU A 172 2.42 -37.05 26.43
N SER A 173 2.22 -36.54 25.20
CA SER A 173 1.21 -37.05 24.27
C SER A 173 1.74 -38.05 23.26
N PHE A 174 3.05 -38.33 23.23
CA PHE A 174 3.62 -39.27 22.29
C PHE A 174 3.38 -40.73 22.71
N ARG A 175 3.23 -41.60 21.72
CA ARG A 175 3.16 -43.03 21.99
C ARG A 175 4.53 -43.57 22.43
N PRO A 176 4.58 -44.66 23.22
CA PRO A 176 5.84 -45.19 23.73
C PRO A 176 6.88 -45.53 22.66
N ASP A 177 6.41 -45.93 21.45
CA ASP A 177 7.28 -46.33 20.32
C ASP A 177 7.67 -45.18 19.40
N VAL A 178 7.39 -43.93 19.81
CA VAL A 178 7.74 -42.73 19.05
C VAL A 178 8.95 -42.03 19.63
N VAL A 179 9.99 -41.90 18.82
CA VAL A 179 11.25 -41.22 19.22
C VAL A 179 11.15 -39.72 18.94
N ALA A 180 11.31 -38.90 19.97
CA ALA A 180 11.38 -37.44 19.83
C ALA A 180 12.82 -36.99 19.50
N THR A 181 12.98 -36.19 18.46
CA THR A 181 14.28 -35.64 18.04
C THR A 181 14.21 -34.11 17.97
N LEU A 182 15.23 -33.43 18.50
CA LEU A 182 15.35 -31.98 18.51
C LEU A 182 16.65 -31.54 17.80
N ASN A 183 16.51 -30.79 16.70
CA ASN A 183 17.63 -30.26 15.91
C ASN A 183 17.54 -28.72 15.88
N VAL A 184 17.80 -28.09 17.03
CA VAL A 184 17.71 -26.65 17.20
C VAL A 184 19.04 -26.10 17.70
N PRO A 185 19.71 -25.20 16.99
CA PRO A 185 20.96 -24.60 17.41
C PRO A 185 20.79 -23.62 18.57
N ARG A 186 21.84 -23.40 19.34
CA ARG A 186 21.87 -22.40 20.41
C ARG A 186 22.01 -21.00 19.82
N VAL A 187 20.87 -20.39 19.44
CA VAL A 187 20.80 -19.04 18.89
C VAL A 187 19.71 -18.25 19.57
N ASN A 188 19.88 -16.92 19.66
CA ASN A 188 18.85 -16.03 20.12
C ASN A 188 18.03 -15.55 18.92
N VAL A 189 16.71 -15.54 19.09
CA VAL A 189 15.74 -15.06 18.10
C VAL A 189 14.75 -14.14 18.81
N ARG A 190 14.40 -13.06 18.13
CA ARG A 190 13.37 -12.16 18.62
C ARG A 190 11.99 -12.68 18.22
N THR A 191 11.24 -13.16 19.21
CA THR A 191 9.91 -13.77 19.00
C THR A 191 9.02 -13.56 20.23
N ASN A 192 7.73 -13.89 20.08
CA ASN A 192 6.83 -14.06 21.23
C ASN A 192 6.84 -15.54 21.64
N ALA A 193 7.24 -15.81 22.90
CA ALA A 193 7.39 -17.17 23.40
C ALA A 193 6.10 -17.95 23.41
N GLU A 194 5.06 -17.33 23.96
CA GLU A 194 3.74 -17.94 24.16
C GLU A 194 3.08 -18.30 22.82
N ALA A 195 3.08 -17.35 21.87
CA ALA A 195 2.52 -17.61 20.54
C ALA A 195 3.29 -18.72 19.80
N LEU A 196 4.64 -18.71 19.91
CA LEU A 196 5.47 -19.74 19.29
C LEU A 196 5.28 -21.11 19.95
N GLU A 197 5.18 -21.15 21.28
CA GLU A 197 4.88 -22.38 22.03
C GLU A 197 3.55 -22.98 21.60
N ASN A 198 2.49 -22.18 21.53
CA ASN A 198 1.17 -22.63 21.10
C ASN A 198 1.20 -23.23 19.70
N VAL A 199 1.81 -22.54 18.71
CA VAL A 199 1.91 -23.04 17.35
C VAL A 199 2.70 -24.37 17.29
N LEU A 200 3.83 -24.46 17.99
CA LEU A 200 4.66 -25.67 17.96
C LEU A 200 3.99 -26.84 18.70
N LEU A 201 3.28 -26.60 19.80
CA LEU A 201 2.53 -27.64 20.51
C LEU A 201 1.39 -28.19 19.63
N TYR A 202 0.67 -27.35 18.89
CA TYR A 202 -0.33 -27.81 17.93
C TYR A 202 0.26 -28.69 16.82
N LEU A 203 1.38 -28.27 16.24
CA LEU A 203 2.04 -29.04 15.19
C LEU A 203 2.60 -30.40 15.71
N LEU A 204 3.19 -30.37 16.91
CA LEU A 204 3.69 -31.61 17.57
C LEU A 204 2.57 -32.52 18.02
N GLY A 205 1.44 -31.97 18.49
CA GLY A 205 0.25 -32.71 18.83
C GLY A 205 -0.36 -33.41 17.62
N ASN A 206 -0.48 -32.73 16.50
CA ASN A 206 -0.92 -33.34 15.25
C ASN A 206 0.04 -34.47 14.81
N ALA A 207 1.34 -34.23 14.86
CA ALA A 207 2.34 -35.27 14.58
C ALA A 207 2.17 -36.50 15.50
N ALA A 208 1.89 -36.30 16.79
CA ALA A 208 1.69 -37.36 17.77
C ALA A 208 0.45 -38.21 17.47
N ILE A 209 -0.65 -37.57 17.06
CA ILE A 209 -1.91 -38.24 16.69
C ILE A 209 -1.70 -39.16 15.48
N HIS A 210 -0.93 -38.72 14.50
CA HIS A 210 -0.76 -39.39 13.21
C HIS A 210 0.45 -40.33 13.15
N THR A 211 1.29 -40.37 14.18
CA THR A 211 2.49 -41.23 14.26
C THR A 211 2.28 -42.32 15.31
N GLU A 212 2.09 -43.55 14.87
CA GLU A 212 1.96 -44.71 15.78
C GLU A 212 3.32 -45.20 16.25
N THR A 213 4.28 -45.29 15.36
CA THR A 213 5.67 -45.72 15.61
C THR A 213 6.62 -44.88 14.75
N GLY A 214 7.87 -44.78 15.17
CA GLY A 214 8.93 -44.08 14.44
C GLY A 214 9.40 -42.81 15.12
N LYS A 215 9.43 -41.67 14.43
CA LYS A 215 10.03 -40.44 15.02
C LYS A 215 9.23 -39.17 14.68
N ILE A 216 9.30 -38.23 15.63
CA ILE A 216 8.84 -36.84 15.45
C ILE A 216 10.05 -35.95 15.69
N THR A 217 10.33 -35.07 14.73
CA THR A 217 11.51 -34.18 14.76
C THR A 217 11.07 -32.73 14.73
N LEU A 218 11.56 -31.92 15.65
CA LEU A 218 11.49 -30.47 15.63
C LEU A 218 12.85 -29.89 15.25
N GLU A 219 12.90 -29.14 14.18
CA GLU A 219 14.11 -28.54 13.62
C GLU A 219 13.96 -27.03 13.47
N PHE A 220 15.05 -26.29 13.68
CA PHE A 220 15.12 -24.86 13.36
C PHE A 220 16.22 -24.60 12.34
N LYS A 221 15.86 -23.94 11.24
CA LYS A 221 16.80 -23.51 10.19
C LYS A 221 16.80 -21.99 10.05
N LYS A 222 17.97 -21.37 10.21
CA LYS A 222 18.14 -19.97 9.87
C LYS A 222 18.11 -19.80 8.34
N ARG A 223 17.17 -19.02 7.83
CA ARG A 223 16.99 -18.79 6.38
C ARG A 223 17.69 -17.53 5.88
N SER A 224 17.76 -16.48 6.72
CA SER A 224 18.45 -15.22 6.43
C SER A 224 18.93 -14.55 7.72
N ALA A 225 19.46 -13.32 7.62
CA ALA A 225 19.82 -12.52 8.80
C ALA A 225 18.59 -12.20 9.68
N HIS A 226 17.39 -12.12 9.08
CA HIS A 226 16.17 -11.67 9.75
C HIS A 226 15.03 -12.70 9.72
N SER A 227 15.28 -13.93 9.26
CA SER A 227 14.25 -14.97 9.20
C SER A 227 14.78 -16.34 9.60
N GLY A 228 13.97 -17.09 10.36
CA GLY A 228 14.16 -18.48 10.71
C GLY A 228 12.92 -19.31 10.37
N GLN A 229 13.10 -20.60 10.26
CA GLN A 229 12.03 -21.55 9.95
C GLN A 229 12.06 -22.68 10.98
N PHE A 230 10.92 -22.93 11.63
CA PHE A 230 10.67 -24.15 12.38
C PHE A 230 10.09 -25.22 11.45
N ILE A 231 10.53 -26.44 11.62
CA ILE A 231 10.09 -27.58 10.82
C ILE A 231 9.73 -28.70 11.79
N VAL A 232 8.48 -29.14 11.76
CA VAL A 232 8.05 -30.36 12.42
C VAL A 232 7.92 -31.44 11.35
N THR A 233 8.59 -32.57 11.56
CA THR A 233 8.57 -33.71 10.66
C THR A 233 8.19 -34.95 11.44
N ASP A 234 7.23 -35.69 10.97
CA ASP A 234 6.79 -36.99 11.49
C ASP A 234 7.01 -38.12 10.47
N THR A 235 6.95 -39.36 10.93
CA THR A 235 6.98 -40.57 10.10
C THR A 235 5.64 -41.28 10.09
N GLY A 236 4.57 -40.57 10.34
CA GLY A 236 3.20 -41.08 10.38
C GLY A 236 2.60 -41.33 8.99
N THR A 237 1.28 -41.34 8.95
CA THR A 237 0.50 -41.72 7.74
C THR A 237 0.63 -40.72 6.60
N GLY A 238 1.19 -39.51 6.87
CA GLY A 238 1.28 -38.41 5.91
C GLY A 238 -0.06 -37.81 5.52
N ILE A 239 -0.01 -36.74 4.70
CA ILE A 239 -1.20 -36.00 4.23
C ILE A 239 -1.36 -36.25 2.73
N PRO A 240 -2.49 -36.84 2.28
CA PRO A 240 -2.81 -37.01 0.87
C PRO A 240 -2.73 -35.71 0.10
N GLU A 241 -2.28 -35.76 -1.15
CA GLU A 241 -2.07 -34.54 -1.95
C GLU A 241 -3.35 -33.74 -2.16
N GLU A 242 -4.47 -34.42 -2.31
CA GLU A 242 -5.80 -33.83 -2.48
C GLU A 242 -6.22 -32.97 -1.28
N LYS A 243 -5.79 -33.37 -0.07
CA LYS A 243 -6.11 -32.69 1.19
C LYS A 243 -5.20 -31.47 1.48
N ARG A 244 -4.04 -31.38 0.85
CA ARG A 244 -3.09 -30.29 1.10
C ARG A 244 -3.65 -28.89 0.81
N LEU A 245 -4.55 -28.77 -0.20
CA LEU A 245 -5.17 -27.49 -0.58
C LEU A 245 -6.23 -27.02 0.42
N THR A 246 -6.76 -27.93 1.22
CA THR A 246 -7.83 -27.65 2.21
C THR A 246 -7.35 -27.69 3.62
N LEU A 247 -6.12 -28.13 3.88
CA LEU A 247 -5.53 -28.37 5.20
C LEU A 247 -5.67 -27.17 6.18
N PHE A 248 -5.54 -25.95 5.69
CA PHE A 248 -5.67 -24.73 6.48
C PHE A 248 -7.06 -24.09 6.40
N LYS A 249 -8.03 -24.79 5.84
CA LYS A 249 -9.43 -24.31 5.85
C LYS A 249 -10.13 -24.85 7.09
N PRO A 250 -10.68 -23.99 7.95
CA PRO A 250 -11.41 -24.46 9.12
C PRO A 250 -12.50 -25.44 8.73
N PHE A 251 -12.62 -26.56 9.47
CA PHE A 251 -13.64 -27.60 9.28
C PHE A 251 -13.64 -28.33 7.91
N ALA A 252 -12.54 -28.30 7.17
CA ALA A 252 -12.51 -28.85 5.82
C ALA A 252 -12.74 -30.38 5.75
N GLU A 253 -12.54 -31.13 6.84
CA GLU A 253 -12.44 -32.59 6.79
C GLU A 253 -13.13 -33.35 7.93
N VAL A 254 -13.92 -32.69 8.78
CA VAL A 254 -14.46 -33.38 9.95
C VAL A 254 -15.88 -33.90 9.69
N GLN A 255 -16.01 -35.21 9.68
CA GLN A 255 -17.30 -35.91 9.67
C GLN A 255 -17.65 -36.52 11.05
N ASP A 256 -16.69 -36.62 11.97
CA ASP A 256 -16.85 -37.25 13.26
C ASP A 256 -16.02 -36.50 14.32
N LEU A 257 -16.69 -35.67 15.15
CA LEU A 257 -16.07 -34.88 16.19
C LEU A 257 -15.24 -35.67 17.21
N THR A 258 -15.52 -36.98 17.35
CA THR A 258 -14.74 -37.83 18.28
C THR A 258 -13.33 -38.16 17.74
N LYS A 259 -13.05 -37.83 16.49
CA LYS A 259 -11.74 -38.01 15.81
C LYS A 259 -10.98 -36.69 15.63
N GLY A 260 -11.64 -35.57 15.90
CA GLY A 260 -11.09 -34.24 15.76
C GLY A 260 -12.15 -33.27 15.22
N ASP A 261 -11.97 -31.96 15.42
CA ASP A 261 -12.92 -30.92 15.04
C ASP A 261 -12.46 -30.07 13.84
N GLY A 262 -11.26 -30.32 13.31
CA GLY A 262 -10.73 -29.60 12.13
C GLY A 262 -10.41 -28.13 12.36
N LEU A 263 -10.22 -27.72 13.62
CA LEU A 263 -9.81 -26.37 14.01
C LEU A 263 -8.35 -26.29 14.51
N GLY A 264 -7.66 -27.41 14.51
CA GLY A 264 -6.26 -27.50 14.96
C GLY A 264 -5.23 -26.76 14.10
#